data_501391a1f1a8894a30b3de00bcb623ba
#
_entry.id   501391a1f1a8894a30b3de00bcb623ba
#
_cell.length_a   1.000
_cell.length_b   1.000
_cell.length_c   1.000
_cell.angle_alpha   90.00
_cell.angle_beta   90.00
_cell.angle_gamma   90.00
#
_symmetry.space_group_name_H-M   'P 1'
#
loop_
_entity.id
_entity.type
_entity.pdbx_description
1 polymer ?
#
loop_
_entity_poly.entity_id
_entity_poly.type
_entity_poly.pdbx_seq_one_letter_code
_entity_poly.pdbx_strand_id
1 'polypeptide(L)'
;MQIHLKTLGCRLNEAELETWARQFRQLGHGITTDPDTADLLVINTCAVTEEAVRKSRRLIRRTHNSNPQAKLVVSGCYASLNPGETGDLPGVDLLIDNREKDQLPSLVNTQLADGTMPVIATEPGENPLFSRGRQRAFIKVQDGCRYQCTFC
;
A
#
# COMPACT_ATOMS: atom_id res chain seq x y z
N MET A 1 -7.60 -13.74 -1.99
CA MET A 1 -7.22 -13.11 -0.72
C MET A 1 -8.02 -11.84 -0.52
N GLN A 2 -8.34 -11.51 0.74
CA GLN A 2 -8.88 -10.21 1.13
C GLN A 2 -7.73 -9.27 1.47
N ILE A 3 -7.68 -8.11 0.83
CA ILE A 3 -6.58 -7.17 0.94
C ILE A 3 -7.07 -5.87 1.57
N HIS A 4 -6.41 -5.45 2.65
CA HIS A 4 -6.63 -4.15 3.25
C HIS A 4 -5.53 -3.17 2.84
N LEU A 5 -5.94 -2.05 2.26
CA LEU A 5 -5.02 -1.01 1.79
C LEU A 5 -5.09 0.21 2.72
N LYS A 6 -3.94 0.65 3.19
CA LYS A 6 -3.82 1.82 4.06
C LYS A 6 -2.76 2.77 3.53
N THR A 7 -3.03 4.07 3.62
CA THR A 7 -2.03 5.08 3.26
C THR A 7 -1.85 6.12 4.35
N LEU A 8 -0.65 6.63 4.42
CA LEU A 8 -0.28 7.79 5.21
C LEU A 8 0.50 8.73 4.31
N GLY A 9 0.12 10.02 4.31
CA GLY A 9 0.87 11.02 3.58
C GLY A 9 0.02 11.87 2.63
N CYS A 10 0.52 12.04 1.42
CA CYS A 10 0.00 13.01 0.47
C CYS A 10 -1.08 12.41 -0.45
N ARG A 11 -1.68 13.28 -1.27
CA ARG A 11 -2.66 12.87 -2.27
C ARG A 11 -2.11 11.93 -3.34
N LEU A 12 -0.79 11.98 -3.59
CA LEU A 12 -0.13 11.04 -4.48
C LEU A 12 -0.24 9.61 -3.94
N ASN A 13 0.04 9.41 -2.64
CA ASN A 13 -0.10 8.11 -2.01
C ASN A 13 -1.55 7.60 -2.05
N GLU A 14 -2.54 8.50 -1.99
CA GLU A 14 -3.95 8.11 -2.16
C GLU A 14 -4.24 7.63 -3.58
N ALA A 15 -3.74 8.33 -4.61
CA ALA A 15 -3.92 7.94 -6.02
C ALA A 15 -3.22 6.60 -6.33
N GLU A 16 -2.05 6.36 -5.75
CA GLU A 16 -1.34 5.08 -5.85
C GLU A 16 -2.16 3.94 -5.24
N LEU A 17 -2.74 4.17 -4.07
CA LEU A 17 -3.60 3.20 -3.41
C LEU A 17 -4.81 2.82 -4.27
N GLU A 18 -5.40 3.81 -4.94
CA GLU A 18 -6.51 3.59 -5.88
C GLU A 18 -6.09 2.71 -7.07
N THR A 19 -4.90 2.98 -7.59
CA THR A 19 -4.33 2.19 -8.69
C THR A 19 -4.07 0.76 -8.26
N TRP A 20 -3.45 0.54 -7.10
CA TRP A 20 -3.21 -0.79 -6.55
C TRP A 20 -4.51 -1.56 -6.27
N ALA A 21 -5.52 -0.88 -5.72
CA ALA A 21 -6.83 -1.50 -5.48
C ALA A 21 -7.45 -2.05 -6.76
N ARG A 22 -7.35 -1.30 -7.86
CA ARG A 22 -7.83 -1.73 -9.19
C ARG A 22 -7.03 -2.91 -9.71
N GLN A 23 -5.70 -2.84 -9.63
CA GLN A 23 -4.82 -3.91 -10.09
C GLN A 23 -5.01 -5.20 -9.29
N PHE A 24 -5.16 -5.12 -7.97
CA PHE A 24 -5.46 -6.29 -7.12
C PHE A 24 -6.80 -6.94 -7.50
N ARG A 25 -7.84 -6.13 -7.80
CA ARG A 25 -9.10 -6.69 -8.29
C ARG A 25 -8.95 -7.38 -9.64
N GLN A 26 -8.17 -6.81 -10.56
CA GLN A 26 -7.86 -7.45 -11.84
C GLN A 26 -7.13 -8.79 -11.67
N LEU A 27 -6.36 -8.93 -10.59
CA LEU A 27 -5.71 -10.18 -10.20
C LEU A 27 -6.65 -11.13 -9.42
N GLY A 28 -7.94 -10.80 -9.28
CA GLY A 28 -8.94 -11.63 -8.61
C GLY A 28 -8.95 -11.56 -7.08
N HIS A 29 -8.35 -10.50 -6.49
CA HIS A 29 -8.36 -10.29 -5.05
C HIS A 29 -9.52 -9.38 -4.61
N GLY A 30 -10.06 -9.66 -3.41
CA GLY A 30 -11.04 -8.78 -2.76
C GLY A 30 -10.35 -7.61 -2.03
N ILE A 31 -10.99 -6.45 -2.00
CA ILE A 31 -10.53 -5.31 -1.19
C ILE A 31 -11.48 -5.12 -0.01
N THR A 32 -10.92 -5.16 1.20
CA THR A 32 -11.67 -4.95 2.44
C THR A 32 -11.32 -3.64 3.11
N THR A 33 -12.28 -3.04 3.80
CA THR A 33 -12.05 -1.87 4.67
C THR A 33 -11.66 -2.27 6.09
N ASP A 34 -11.88 -3.52 6.44
CA ASP A 34 -11.60 -4.07 7.77
C ASP A 34 -10.23 -4.79 7.78
N PRO A 35 -9.25 -4.29 8.54
CA PRO A 35 -7.93 -4.92 8.63
C PRO A 35 -7.97 -6.28 9.33
N ASP A 36 -8.95 -6.52 10.21
CA ASP A 36 -8.99 -7.74 11.03
C ASP A 36 -9.41 -8.97 10.19
N THR A 37 -10.10 -8.75 9.08
CA THR A 37 -10.54 -9.79 8.15
C THR A 37 -9.63 -9.95 6.92
N ALA A 38 -8.56 -9.18 6.85
CA ALA A 38 -7.65 -9.19 5.72
C ALA A 38 -6.63 -10.35 5.81
N ASP A 39 -6.34 -10.98 4.67
CA ASP A 39 -5.22 -11.92 4.52
C ASP A 39 -3.91 -11.18 4.27
N LEU A 40 -4.02 -9.98 3.68
CA LEU A 40 -2.91 -9.13 3.31
C LEU A 40 -3.19 -7.67 3.69
N LEU A 41 -2.20 -7.06 4.34
CA LEU A 41 -2.19 -5.65 4.72
C LEU A 41 -1.13 -4.93 3.88
N VAL A 42 -1.51 -3.88 3.17
CA VAL A 42 -0.58 -3.07 2.36
C VAL A 42 -0.59 -1.64 2.87
N ILE A 43 0.59 -1.15 3.26
CA ILE A 43 0.74 0.21 3.80
C ILE A 43 1.62 1.04 2.86
N ASN A 44 1.07 2.15 2.36
CA ASN A 44 1.83 3.18 1.66
C ASN A 44 2.25 4.28 2.65
N THR A 45 3.55 4.43 2.86
CA THR A 45 4.15 5.25 3.92
C THR A 45 4.64 6.61 3.44
N CYS A 46 4.80 7.53 4.38
CA CYS A 46 5.33 8.87 4.15
C CYS A 46 6.56 9.15 5.03
N ALA A 47 7.51 9.93 4.49
CA ALA A 47 8.73 10.35 5.20
C ALA A 47 9.10 11.83 4.97
N VAL A 48 8.15 12.65 4.49
CA VAL A 48 8.41 14.07 4.16
C VAL A 48 8.79 14.89 5.40
N THR A 49 8.38 14.46 6.59
CA THR A 49 8.74 15.07 7.88
C THR A 49 9.06 13.98 8.90
N GLU A 50 9.80 14.34 9.96
CA GLU A 50 10.04 13.43 11.09
C GLU A 50 8.73 12.95 11.74
N GLU A 51 7.73 13.80 11.79
CA GLU A 51 6.42 13.41 12.30
C GLU A 51 5.75 12.37 11.40
N ALA A 52 5.89 12.48 10.07
CA ALA A 52 5.40 11.49 9.12
C ALA A 52 6.12 10.13 9.30
N VAL A 53 7.42 10.14 9.54
CA VAL A 53 8.19 8.94 9.89
C VAL A 53 7.65 8.27 11.15
N ARG A 54 7.46 9.05 12.23
CA ARG A 54 6.89 8.53 13.49
C ARG A 54 5.48 7.96 13.30
N LYS A 55 4.65 8.63 12.51
CA LYS A 55 3.30 8.16 12.17
C LYS A 55 3.34 6.88 11.33
N SER A 56 4.27 6.77 10.37
CA SER A 56 4.45 5.57 9.55
C SER A 56 4.82 4.36 10.42
N ARG A 57 5.81 4.49 11.30
CA ARG A 57 6.19 3.42 12.24
C ARG A 57 5.03 3.00 13.15
N ARG A 58 4.31 3.98 13.70
CA ARG A 58 3.13 3.70 14.55
C ARG A 58 2.05 2.98 13.78
N LEU A 59 1.79 3.39 12.53
CA LEU A 59 0.80 2.76 11.68
C LEU A 59 1.16 1.30 11.39
N ILE A 60 2.42 1.01 11.00
CA ILE A 60 2.91 -0.34 10.72
C ILE A 60 2.68 -1.24 11.94
N ARG A 61 3.18 -0.83 13.12
CA ARG A 61 3.02 -1.60 14.36
C ARG A 61 1.56 -1.81 14.74
N ARG A 62 0.72 -0.76 14.64
CA ARG A 62 -0.70 -0.87 14.97
C ARG A 62 -1.42 -1.83 14.02
N THR A 63 -1.11 -1.75 12.72
CA THR A 63 -1.74 -2.61 11.72
C THR A 63 -1.34 -4.07 11.90
N HIS A 64 -0.06 -4.35 12.18
CA HIS A 64 0.38 -5.71 12.53
C HIS A 64 -0.30 -6.23 13.82
N ASN A 65 -0.37 -5.40 14.86
CA ASN A 65 -0.98 -5.80 16.13
C ASN A 65 -2.49 -6.08 16.01
N SER A 66 -3.20 -5.42 15.09
CA SER A 66 -4.63 -5.69 14.89
C SER A 66 -4.87 -7.04 14.19
N ASN A 67 -3.98 -7.44 13.29
CA ASN A 67 -4.08 -8.74 12.62
C ASN A 67 -2.68 -9.35 12.42
N PRO A 68 -2.14 -10.04 13.44
CA PRO A 68 -0.79 -10.62 13.36
C PRO A 68 -0.67 -11.81 12.39
N GLN A 69 -1.78 -12.36 11.93
CA GLN A 69 -1.80 -13.50 10.99
C GLN A 69 -1.75 -13.04 9.53
N ALA A 70 -2.17 -11.80 9.26
CA ALA A 70 -2.11 -11.25 7.90
C ALA A 70 -0.68 -10.94 7.50
N LYS A 71 -0.36 -11.16 6.23
CA LYS A 71 0.90 -10.70 5.65
C LYS A 71 0.93 -9.19 5.57
N LEU A 72 2.08 -8.58 5.86
CA LEU A 72 2.24 -7.13 5.88
C LEU A 72 3.26 -6.67 4.84
N VAL A 73 2.79 -5.91 3.87
CA VAL A 73 3.60 -5.27 2.82
C VAL A 73 3.70 -3.78 3.09
N VAL A 74 4.91 -3.26 3.06
CA VAL A 74 5.18 -1.84 3.28
C VAL A 74 5.85 -1.23 2.05
N SER A 75 5.36 -0.09 1.60
CA SER A 75 5.93 0.69 0.49
C SER A 75 5.87 2.19 0.79
N GLY A 76 6.31 3.01 -0.15
CA GLY A 76 6.27 4.46 -0.06
C GLY A 76 7.58 5.09 0.42
N CYS A 77 7.53 6.40 0.69
CA CYS A 77 8.73 7.19 0.94
C CYS A 77 9.53 6.72 2.17
N TYR A 78 8.88 6.34 3.27
CA TYR A 78 9.60 5.87 4.46
C TYR A 78 10.28 4.52 4.20
N ALA A 79 9.59 3.60 3.54
CA ALA A 79 10.15 2.31 3.17
C ALA A 79 11.39 2.45 2.27
N SER A 80 11.35 3.38 1.31
CA SER A 80 12.43 3.59 0.36
C SER A 80 13.64 4.34 0.94
N LEU A 81 13.41 5.30 1.85
CA LEU A 81 14.47 6.09 2.47
C LEU A 81 15.16 5.36 3.63
N ASN A 82 14.44 4.51 4.35
CA ASN A 82 14.93 3.79 5.52
C ASN A 82 14.60 2.28 5.42
N PRO A 83 15.10 1.57 4.39
CA PRO A 83 14.71 0.19 4.13
C PRO A 83 15.11 -0.76 5.26
N GLY A 84 16.30 -0.62 5.82
CA GLY A 84 16.76 -1.45 6.94
C GLY A 84 15.87 -1.28 8.17
N GLU A 85 15.64 -0.04 8.59
CA GLU A 85 14.79 0.26 9.74
C GLU A 85 13.33 -0.21 9.54
N THR A 86 12.82 -0.06 8.32
CA THR A 86 11.44 -0.46 8.00
C THR A 86 11.31 -1.98 7.96
N GLY A 87 12.30 -2.68 7.39
CA GLY A 87 12.32 -4.14 7.33
C GLY A 87 12.47 -4.80 8.70
N ASP A 88 13.15 -4.14 9.64
CA ASP A 88 13.32 -4.62 11.02
C ASP A 88 12.07 -4.40 11.91
N LEU A 89 11.04 -3.71 11.40
CA LEU A 89 9.79 -3.53 12.14
C LEU A 89 9.02 -4.86 12.25
N PRO A 90 8.45 -5.15 13.43
CA PRO A 90 7.69 -6.38 13.65
C PRO A 90 6.57 -6.56 12.63
N GLY A 91 6.52 -7.74 12.04
CA GLY A 91 5.44 -8.15 11.14
C GLY A 91 5.58 -7.69 9.69
N VAL A 92 6.64 -7.01 9.30
CA VAL A 92 6.88 -6.67 7.89
C VAL A 92 7.39 -7.92 7.16
N ASP A 93 6.56 -8.45 6.26
CA ASP A 93 6.89 -9.63 5.44
C ASP A 93 7.57 -9.24 4.11
N LEU A 94 7.17 -8.08 3.56
CA LEU A 94 7.69 -7.62 2.27
C LEU A 94 7.81 -6.09 2.25
N LEU A 95 8.94 -5.62 1.76
CA LEU A 95 9.22 -4.20 1.56
C LEU A 95 9.41 -3.92 0.08
N ILE A 96 8.68 -2.96 -0.45
CA ILE A 96 8.71 -2.60 -1.87
C ILE A 96 9.13 -1.14 -2.01
N ASP A 97 10.23 -0.94 -2.72
CA ASP A 97 10.81 0.38 -3.03
C ASP A 97 9.90 1.20 -3.94
N ASN A 98 10.06 2.53 -3.90
CA ASN A 98 9.33 3.45 -4.78
C ASN A 98 9.58 3.22 -6.27
N ARG A 99 10.70 2.61 -6.65
CA ARG A 99 11.01 2.27 -8.05
C ARG A 99 10.15 1.12 -8.56
N GLU A 100 9.72 0.23 -7.67
CA GLU A 100 8.98 -0.97 -7.98
C GLU A 100 7.49 -0.87 -7.60
N LYS A 101 7.08 0.22 -6.94
CA LYS A 101 5.72 0.37 -6.40
C LYS A 101 4.60 0.30 -7.45
N ASP A 102 4.88 0.66 -8.70
CA ASP A 102 3.90 0.53 -9.79
C ASP A 102 3.60 -0.94 -10.11
N GLN A 103 4.54 -1.85 -9.78
CA GLN A 103 4.41 -3.30 -9.93
C GLN A 103 4.05 -4.01 -8.61
N LEU A 104 3.77 -3.25 -7.54
CA LEU A 104 3.52 -3.79 -6.20
C LEU A 104 2.48 -4.93 -6.21
N PRO A 105 1.30 -4.82 -6.84
CA PRO A 105 0.34 -5.91 -6.85
C PRO A 105 0.86 -7.20 -7.52
N SER A 106 1.62 -7.06 -8.60
CA SER A 106 2.22 -8.20 -9.29
C SER A 106 3.32 -8.87 -8.46
N LEU A 107 4.18 -8.08 -7.80
CA LEU A 107 5.23 -8.57 -6.92
C LEU A 107 4.64 -9.31 -5.71
N VAL A 108 3.62 -8.73 -5.10
CA VAL A 108 2.88 -9.36 -3.99
C VAL A 108 2.26 -10.68 -4.44
N ASN A 109 1.59 -10.70 -5.58
CA ASN A 109 0.98 -11.91 -6.12
C ASN A 109 2.01 -13.01 -6.38
N THR A 110 3.21 -12.66 -6.85
CA THR A 110 4.26 -13.61 -7.13
C THR A 110 4.97 -14.12 -5.88
N GLN A 111 5.15 -13.27 -4.87
CA GLN A 111 5.97 -13.59 -3.70
C GLN A 111 5.18 -14.07 -2.49
N LEU A 112 3.91 -13.66 -2.35
CA LEU A 112 3.10 -13.94 -1.17
C LEU A 112 1.82 -14.73 -1.45
N ALA A 113 1.37 -14.81 -2.71
CA ALA A 113 0.24 -15.68 -3.05
C ALA A 113 0.73 -17.11 -3.22
N ASP A 114 0.28 -18.00 -2.37
CA ASP A 114 0.51 -19.44 -2.47
C ASP A 114 -0.17 -19.98 -3.74
N GLY A 115 0.49 -19.89 -4.89
CA GLY A 115 0.24 -20.63 -6.14
C GLY A 115 -1.19 -20.91 -6.61
N THR A 116 -2.22 -20.49 -5.91
CA THR A 116 -3.61 -20.60 -6.32
C THR A 116 -3.94 -19.51 -7.32
N MET A 117 -4.13 -19.89 -8.58
CA MET A 117 -4.62 -18.96 -9.60
C MET A 117 -5.92 -18.32 -9.09
N PRO A 118 -5.98 -16.99 -9.04
CA PRO A 118 -7.21 -16.31 -8.64
C PRO A 118 -8.32 -16.62 -9.63
N VAL A 119 -9.49 -16.93 -9.12
CA VAL A 119 -10.71 -16.98 -9.95
C VAL A 119 -10.92 -15.57 -10.49
N ILE A 120 -11.01 -15.43 -11.80
CA ILE A 120 -11.25 -14.14 -12.47
C ILE A 120 -12.55 -13.56 -11.92
N ALA A 121 -12.45 -12.45 -11.20
CA ALA A 121 -13.62 -11.74 -10.73
C ALA A 121 -14.34 -11.10 -11.91
N THR A 122 -15.56 -11.55 -12.19
CA THR A 122 -16.33 -11.22 -13.39
C THR A 122 -17.09 -9.89 -13.30
N GLU A 123 -17.13 -9.23 -12.16
CA GLU A 123 -17.83 -7.95 -12.02
C GLU A 123 -16.99 -6.91 -11.25
N PRO A 124 -16.87 -5.68 -11.73
CA PRO A 124 -16.32 -4.59 -10.95
C PRO A 124 -17.34 -4.16 -9.90
N GLY A 125 -17.30 -4.76 -8.72
CA GLY A 125 -18.09 -4.30 -7.60
C GLY A 125 -17.79 -2.84 -7.25
N GLU A 126 -18.77 -2.13 -6.68
CA GLU A 126 -18.59 -0.76 -6.21
C GLU A 126 -17.39 -0.67 -5.29
N ASN A 127 -16.54 0.31 -5.52
CA ASN A 127 -15.28 0.44 -4.83
C ASN A 127 -15.49 1.11 -3.45
N PRO A 128 -15.48 0.38 -2.33
CA PRO A 128 -15.74 0.97 -1.01
C PRO A 128 -14.70 2.03 -0.59
N LEU A 129 -13.51 2.03 -1.20
CA LEU A 129 -12.51 3.08 -0.96
C LEU A 129 -12.95 4.43 -1.56
N PHE A 130 -13.89 4.45 -2.51
CA PHE A 130 -14.35 5.66 -3.21
C PHE A 130 -15.79 6.04 -2.90
N SER A 131 -16.49 5.31 -2.03
CA SER A 131 -17.85 5.62 -1.60
C SER A 131 -17.99 6.97 -0.85
N ARG A 132 -16.88 7.68 -0.62
CA ARG A 132 -16.83 8.98 0.06
C ARG A 132 -17.14 10.16 -0.85
N GLY A 133 -17.93 10.01 -1.91
CA GLY A 133 -18.47 11.13 -2.68
C GLY A 133 -17.41 12.13 -3.18
N ARG A 134 -16.22 11.69 -3.57
CA ARG A 134 -15.19 12.58 -4.11
C ARG A 134 -15.60 13.08 -5.49
N GLN A 135 -15.74 14.38 -5.61
CA GLN A 135 -15.99 15.05 -6.90
C GLN A 135 -14.69 15.35 -7.68
N ARG A 136 -13.53 14.83 -7.23
CA ARG A 136 -12.22 15.11 -7.82
C ARG A 136 -11.45 13.81 -8.05
N ALA A 137 -10.95 13.65 -9.27
CA ALA A 137 -9.98 12.61 -9.61
C ALA A 137 -8.55 13.16 -9.41
N PHE A 138 -7.66 12.33 -8.90
CA PHE A 138 -6.23 12.63 -8.82
C PHE A 138 -5.50 11.86 -9.91
N ILE A 139 -4.71 12.58 -10.71
CA ILE A 139 -3.88 11.98 -11.75
C ILE A 139 -2.42 12.20 -11.35
N LYS A 140 -1.68 11.11 -11.18
CA LYS A 140 -0.24 11.14 -10.97
C LYS A 140 0.42 11.53 -12.29
N VAL A 141 1.04 12.71 -12.36
CA VAL A 141 1.70 13.23 -13.56
C VAL A 141 3.23 13.06 -13.50
N GLN A 142 3.79 12.89 -12.29
CA GLN A 142 5.22 12.75 -12.08
C GLN A 142 5.50 11.95 -10.81
N ASP A 143 6.55 11.14 -10.84
CA ASP A 143 7.10 10.45 -9.70
C ASP A 143 8.59 10.79 -9.57
N GLY A 144 8.92 11.42 -8.44
CA GLY A 144 10.26 11.97 -8.21
C GLY A 144 10.55 13.24 -9.02
N CYS A 145 11.71 13.79 -8.81
CA CYS A 145 12.19 15.00 -9.46
C CYS A 145 13.71 14.94 -9.62
N ARG A 146 14.24 15.46 -10.72
CA ARG A 146 15.70 15.54 -10.95
C ARG A 146 16.32 16.82 -10.41
N TYR A 147 15.51 17.75 -9.91
CA TYR A 147 15.98 19.02 -9.38
C TYR A 147 16.30 18.90 -7.89
N GLN A 148 17.38 19.56 -7.48
CA GLN A 148 17.78 19.68 -6.07
C GLN A 148 17.29 21.03 -5.56
N CYS A 149 16.10 21.05 -4.97
CA CYS A 149 15.57 22.23 -4.32
C CYS A 149 15.92 22.21 -2.83
N THR A 150 16.11 23.38 -2.24
CA THR A 150 16.38 23.52 -0.79
C THR A 150 15.24 23.01 0.08
N PHE A 151 14.05 22.83 -0.48
CA PHE A 151 12.85 22.32 0.19
C PHE A 151 12.74 20.78 0.11
N CYS A 152 13.29 20.16 -0.90
CA CYS A 152 13.39 18.73 -1.11
C CYS A 152 14.84 18.30 -0.94
#